data_9f540d97a4920c07e5898bef60fd0410
#
_entry.id   9f540d97a4920c07e5898bef60fd0410
#
_cell.length_a   1.000
_cell.length_b   1.000
_cell.length_c   1.000
_cell.angle_alpha   90.00
_cell.angle_beta   90.00
_cell.angle_gamma   90.00
#
_symmetry.space_group_name_H-M   'P 1'
#
loop_
_entity.id
_entity.type
_entity.pdbx_description
1 polymer ?
#
loop_
_entity_poly.entity_id
_entity_poly.type
_entity_poly.pdbx_seq_one_letter_code
_entity_poly.pdbx_strand_id
1 'polypeptide(L)'
;MTFMDGVRDRVRGRGLRVVLPEGLEERAQRAAVLLRDQALAHPILLGPAEAVRAQAASLGVALDGIEIRDPRKDAAHAEYAAAYAELRKHKGVTLEAVRERAALPHYFGALMLRAGDAAGLVSGLNSETKPFVPAFEVVRLRPGFKRASSVFIMAWPERVLFYADCSVNIAPDAPTLAEIGRATAATARAFGFVPKVAFLSFSTRGSAEHDSIDRVREAVALVRAAEPALAVDGEMQFDAAFVPAVAKKKCPDSPLRGEANVLVFPDINAGNIAYKVTERLAGASAIGPIMQGLNKPMNDVSRGCSVQDLADVAVITAAQALG
;
A
#
# COMPACT_ATOMS: atom_id res chain seq x y z
N MET A 1 -15.48 11.39 13.98
CA MET A 1 -14.61 10.19 13.89
C MET A 1 -13.85 10.31 12.59
N THR A 2 -12.52 10.37 12.65
CA THR A 2 -11.70 10.46 11.44
C THR A 2 -11.61 9.12 10.73
N PHE A 3 -11.13 9.10 9.47
CA PHE A 3 -10.86 7.85 8.76
C PHE A 3 -9.94 6.92 9.57
N MET A 4 -8.84 7.47 10.11
CA MET A 4 -7.89 6.68 10.90
C MET A 4 -8.47 6.15 12.21
N ASP A 5 -9.40 6.86 12.84
CA ASP A 5 -10.10 6.32 14.04
C ASP A 5 -10.87 5.06 13.69
N GLY A 6 -11.62 5.07 12.57
CA GLY A 6 -12.34 3.88 12.10
C GLY A 6 -11.41 2.71 11.74
N VAL A 7 -10.23 2.99 11.15
CA VAL A 7 -9.25 1.94 10.85
C VAL A 7 -8.62 1.38 12.12
N ARG A 8 -8.27 2.23 13.10
CA ARG A 8 -7.75 1.80 14.42
C ARG A 8 -8.74 0.91 15.16
N ASP A 9 -10.02 1.28 15.16
CA ASP A 9 -11.06 0.48 15.84
C ASP A 9 -11.24 -0.91 15.20
N ARG A 10 -11.06 -1.04 13.87
CA ARG A 10 -11.13 -2.33 13.18
C ARG A 10 -9.98 -3.29 13.55
N VAL A 11 -8.80 -2.80 13.86
CA VAL A 11 -7.62 -3.62 14.16
C VAL A 11 -7.38 -3.79 15.66
N ARG A 12 -7.93 -2.91 16.48
CA ARG A 12 -7.73 -2.89 17.94
C ARG A 12 -8.07 -4.24 18.57
N GLY A 13 -7.14 -4.77 19.37
CA GLY A 13 -7.30 -6.04 20.09
C GLY A 13 -7.28 -7.29 19.21
N ARG A 14 -7.03 -7.17 17.89
CA ARG A 14 -6.98 -8.32 16.97
C ARG A 14 -5.67 -9.11 17.04
N GLY A 15 -4.64 -8.59 17.70
CA GLY A 15 -3.33 -9.25 17.81
C GLY A 15 -2.61 -9.44 16.47
N LEU A 16 -2.91 -8.62 15.46
CA LEU A 16 -2.30 -8.74 14.14
C LEU A 16 -0.79 -8.45 14.20
N ARG A 17 0.01 -9.40 13.76
CA ARG A 17 1.46 -9.30 13.79
C ARG A 17 1.96 -8.47 12.61
N VAL A 18 2.63 -7.33 12.89
CA VAL A 18 3.19 -6.42 11.88
C VAL A 18 4.69 -6.31 12.04
N VAL A 19 5.44 -6.61 10.98
CA VAL A 19 6.89 -6.58 10.97
C VAL A 19 7.39 -5.18 10.65
N LEU A 20 8.34 -4.69 11.45
CA LEU A 20 9.14 -3.48 11.23
C LEU A 20 10.60 -3.91 11.07
N PRO A 21 11.09 -4.10 9.83
CA PRO A 21 12.38 -4.74 9.59
C PRO A 21 13.60 -3.89 9.98
N GLU A 22 13.40 -2.60 10.18
CA GLU A 22 14.44 -1.63 10.55
C GLU A 22 14.48 -1.42 12.07
N GLY A 23 14.63 -2.51 12.84
CA GLY A 23 14.50 -2.52 14.31
C GLY A 23 15.53 -1.70 15.07
N LEU A 24 16.64 -1.29 14.43
CA LEU A 24 17.61 -0.33 14.98
C LEU A 24 17.22 1.14 14.73
N GLU A 25 16.15 1.41 14.03
CA GLU A 25 15.71 2.78 13.76
C GLU A 25 14.81 3.28 14.91
N GLU A 26 15.14 4.45 15.48
CA GLU A 26 14.40 5.01 16.62
C GLU A 26 12.89 5.11 16.35
N ARG A 27 12.52 5.55 15.14
CA ARG A 27 11.10 5.69 14.77
C ARG A 27 10.38 4.35 14.74
N ALA A 28 11.05 3.27 14.31
CA ALA A 28 10.48 1.93 14.33
C ALA A 28 10.23 1.45 15.78
N GLN A 29 11.17 1.69 16.69
CA GLN A 29 11.04 1.34 18.11
C GLN A 29 9.90 2.13 18.77
N ARG A 30 9.81 3.45 18.55
CA ARG A 30 8.74 4.29 19.10
C ARG A 30 7.37 3.95 18.50
N ALA A 31 7.30 3.68 17.20
CA ALA A 31 6.06 3.24 16.56
C ALA A 31 5.60 1.87 17.08
N ALA A 32 6.54 0.94 17.32
CA ALA A 32 6.23 -0.36 17.92
C ALA A 32 5.62 -0.20 19.33
N VAL A 33 6.17 0.70 20.16
CA VAL A 33 5.60 1.02 21.49
C VAL A 33 4.18 1.57 21.35
N LEU A 34 3.96 2.53 20.44
CA LEU A 34 2.65 3.12 20.18
C LEU A 34 1.62 2.06 19.75
N LEU A 35 1.99 1.18 18.84
CA LEU A 35 1.13 0.10 18.35
C LEU A 35 0.76 -0.88 19.47
N ARG A 36 1.73 -1.27 20.32
CA ARG A 36 1.51 -2.14 21.47
C ARG A 36 0.58 -1.48 22.50
N ASP A 37 0.91 -0.27 22.92
CA ASP A 37 0.21 0.43 24.03
C ASP A 37 -1.25 0.73 23.70
N GLN A 38 -1.55 0.98 22.43
CA GLN A 38 -2.91 1.19 21.96
C GLN A 38 -3.60 -0.11 21.48
N ALA A 39 -2.95 -1.27 21.62
CA ALA A 39 -3.43 -2.58 21.18
C ALA A 39 -3.84 -2.61 19.67
N LEU A 40 -3.13 -1.85 18.83
CA LEU A 40 -3.43 -1.71 17.40
C LEU A 40 -2.79 -2.81 16.54
N ALA A 41 -1.63 -3.32 16.97
CA ALA A 41 -0.96 -4.44 16.36
C ALA A 41 -0.04 -5.13 17.39
N HIS A 42 0.43 -6.32 17.04
CA HIS A 42 1.55 -6.98 17.71
C HIS A 42 2.82 -6.74 16.89
N PRO A 43 3.61 -5.69 17.21
CA PRO A 43 4.77 -5.31 16.41
C PRO A 43 5.92 -6.29 16.61
N ILE A 44 6.65 -6.57 15.51
CA ILE A 44 7.86 -7.39 15.50
C ILE A 44 8.99 -6.54 14.93
N LEU A 45 10.01 -6.29 15.75
CA LEU A 45 11.24 -5.61 15.32
C LEU A 45 12.26 -6.63 14.83
N LEU A 46 12.89 -6.38 13.68
CA LEU A 46 13.96 -7.23 13.17
C LEU A 46 15.33 -6.61 13.38
N GLY A 47 16.26 -7.41 13.85
CA GLY A 47 17.67 -7.02 14.06
C GLY A 47 18.33 -7.79 15.21
N PRO A 48 19.64 -7.57 15.43
CA PRO A 48 20.35 -8.17 16.56
C PRO A 48 19.71 -7.76 17.88
N ALA A 49 19.11 -8.69 18.60
CA ALA A 49 18.23 -8.40 19.75
C ALA A 49 18.93 -7.57 20.86
N GLU A 50 20.18 -7.86 21.14
CA GLU A 50 20.97 -7.09 22.12
C GLU A 50 21.19 -5.65 21.68
N ALA A 51 21.52 -5.42 20.40
CA ALA A 51 21.75 -4.09 19.86
C ALA A 51 20.44 -3.28 19.83
N VAL A 52 19.31 -3.90 19.43
CA VAL A 52 17.99 -3.25 19.44
C VAL A 52 17.60 -2.83 20.84
N ARG A 53 17.80 -3.69 21.87
CA ARG A 53 17.49 -3.38 23.27
C ARG A 53 18.43 -2.31 23.85
N ALA A 54 19.72 -2.39 23.54
CA ALA A 54 20.70 -1.40 24.02
C ALA A 54 20.40 -0.01 23.46
N GLN A 55 20.06 0.09 22.20
CA GLN A 55 19.67 1.36 21.59
C GLN A 55 18.37 1.89 22.19
N ALA A 56 17.35 1.06 22.33
CA ALA A 56 16.08 1.46 22.94
C ALA A 56 16.30 2.01 24.37
N ALA A 57 17.14 1.34 25.16
CA ALA A 57 17.50 1.81 26.50
C ALA A 57 18.18 3.19 26.46
N SER A 58 19.11 3.43 25.52
CA SER A 58 19.75 4.73 25.36
C SER A 58 18.81 5.86 24.96
N LEU A 59 17.70 5.51 24.28
CA LEU A 59 16.66 6.43 23.85
C LEU A 59 15.50 6.56 24.85
N GLY A 60 15.56 5.84 25.98
CA GLY A 60 14.46 5.79 26.96
C GLY A 60 13.20 5.14 26.43
N VAL A 61 13.32 4.21 25.46
CA VAL A 61 12.18 3.49 24.85
C VAL A 61 12.02 2.12 25.50
N ALA A 62 10.87 1.85 26.12
CA ALA A 62 10.56 0.58 26.76
C ALA A 62 10.01 -0.44 25.78
N LEU A 63 10.82 -1.44 25.41
CA LEU A 63 10.44 -2.51 24.48
C LEU A 63 9.83 -3.76 25.16
N ASP A 64 9.38 -3.64 26.42
CA ASP A 64 8.75 -4.76 27.12
C ASP A 64 7.51 -5.23 26.37
N GLY A 65 7.38 -6.56 26.18
CA GLY A 65 6.28 -7.14 25.43
C GLY A 65 6.35 -6.98 23.89
N ILE A 66 7.40 -6.33 23.35
CA ILE A 66 7.64 -6.25 21.91
C ILE A 66 8.56 -7.39 21.50
N GLU A 67 8.11 -8.16 20.51
CA GLU A 67 8.90 -9.25 19.92
C GLU A 67 10.08 -8.68 19.12
N ILE A 68 11.29 -9.21 19.37
CA ILE A 68 12.48 -8.89 18.59
C ILE A 68 13.03 -10.18 18.02
N ARG A 69 13.22 -10.24 16.71
CA ARG A 69 13.78 -11.41 16.01
C ARG A 69 15.07 -11.02 15.29
N ASP A 70 16.11 -11.80 15.52
CA ASP A 70 17.39 -11.65 14.80
C ASP A 70 17.38 -12.58 13.57
N PRO A 71 17.27 -12.05 12.34
CA PRO A 71 17.19 -12.87 11.13
C PRO A 71 18.33 -13.88 10.95
N ARG A 72 19.51 -13.61 11.54
CA ARG A 72 20.69 -14.49 11.44
C ARG A 72 20.69 -15.62 12.47
N LYS A 73 20.01 -15.44 13.58
CA LYS A 73 19.99 -16.39 14.71
C LYS A 73 18.63 -17.05 14.92
N ASP A 74 17.64 -16.65 14.12
CA ASP A 74 16.27 -17.12 14.26
C ASP A 74 16.14 -18.61 13.89
N ALA A 75 15.39 -19.36 14.68
CA ALA A 75 15.16 -20.79 14.45
C ALA A 75 14.50 -21.09 13.08
N ALA A 76 13.63 -20.19 12.60
CA ALA A 76 12.97 -20.32 11.30
C ALA A 76 13.85 -19.95 10.10
N HIS A 77 15.08 -19.41 10.30
CA HIS A 77 15.94 -18.97 9.22
C HIS A 77 16.20 -20.08 8.17
N ALA A 78 16.49 -21.29 8.61
CA ALA A 78 16.77 -22.41 7.71
C ALA A 78 15.54 -22.80 6.86
N GLU A 79 14.36 -22.81 7.45
CA GLU A 79 13.09 -23.09 6.78
C GLU A 79 12.76 -21.99 5.77
N TYR A 80 12.89 -20.73 6.17
CA TYR A 80 12.68 -19.57 5.29
C TYR A 80 13.65 -19.54 4.12
N ALA A 81 14.92 -19.87 4.35
CA ALA A 81 15.91 -19.98 3.30
C ALA A 81 15.57 -21.09 2.30
N ALA A 82 15.11 -22.25 2.79
CA ALA A 82 14.66 -23.35 1.94
C ALA A 82 13.43 -22.96 1.10
N ALA A 83 12.44 -22.32 1.70
CA ALA A 83 11.27 -21.81 0.99
C ALA A 83 11.64 -20.77 -0.07
N TYR A 84 12.60 -19.88 0.21
CA TYR A 84 13.07 -18.91 -0.74
C TYR A 84 13.89 -19.57 -1.88
N ALA A 85 14.69 -20.59 -1.59
CA ALA A 85 15.41 -21.38 -2.60
C ALA A 85 14.45 -22.00 -3.61
N GLU A 86 13.37 -22.62 -3.14
CA GLU A 86 12.35 -23.22 -4.01
C GLU A 86 11.66 -22.16 -4.89
N LEU A 87 11.37 -20.98 -4.33
CA LEU A 87 10.82 -19.87 -5.11
C LEU A 87 11.73 -19.39 -6.24
N ARG A 88 13.04 -19.49 -6.04
CA ARG A 88 14.06 -18.92 -6.95
C ARG A 88 14.82 -19.97 -7.75
N LYS A 89 14.49 -21.26 -7.62
CA LYS A 89 15.22 -22.35 -8.30
C LYS A 89 15.32 -22.15 -9.83
N HIS A 90 14.29 -21.55 -10.45
CA HIS A 90 14.28 -21.23 -11.87
C HIS A 90 15.27 -20.12 -12.28
N LYS A 91 15.88 -19.44 -11.31
CA LYS A 91 16.91 -18.39 -11.51
C LYS A 91 18.33 -18.90 -11.29
N GLY A 92 18.53 -20.18 -10.97
CA GLY A 92 19.84 -20.76 -10.71
C GLY A 92 20.58 -20.21 -9.50
N VAL A 93 19.85 -19.69 -8.50
CA VAL A 93 20.44 -19.10 -7.29
C VAL A 93 20.94 -20.19 -6.39
N THR A 94 22.20 -20.08 -5.89
CA THR A 94 22.79 -21.07 -4.97
C THR A 94 22.14 -21.02 -3.59
N LEU A 95 22.16 -22.15 -2.87
CA LEU A 95 21.62 -22.22 -1.51
C LEU A 95 22.32 -21.27 -0.53
N GLU A 96 23.62 -21.06 -0.69
CA GLU A 96 24.39 -20.12 0.12
C GLU A 96 23.92 -18.68 -0.10
N ALA A 97 23.81 -18.24 -1.36
CA ALA A 97 23.30 -16.91 -1.69
C ALA A 97 21.87 -16.69 -1.19
N VAL A 98 21.05 -17.75 -1.18
CA VAL A 98 19.69 -17.72 -0.64
C VAL A 98 19.70 -17.55 0.88
N ARG A 99 20.56 -18.27 1.59
CA ARG A 99 20.69 -18.17 3.05
C ARG A 99 21.11 -16.77 3.48
N GLU A 100 22.15 -16.21 2.85
CA GLU A 100 22.59 -14.85 3.13
C GLU A 100 21.50 -13.81 2.87
N ARG A 101 20.75 -13.97 1.77
CA ARG A 101 19.67 -13.05 1.44
C ARG A 101 18.50 -13.18 2.41
N ALA A 102 18.14 -14.40 2.80
CA ALA A 102 17.08 -14.65 3.79
C ALA A 102 17.41 -14.07 5.18
N ALA A 103 18.70 -13.85 5.48
CA ALA A 103 19.16 -13.19 6.71
C ALA A 103 19.06 -11.66 6.68
N LEU A 104 18.76 -11.07 5.52
CA LEU A 104 18.50 -9.62 5.44
C LEU A 104 17.12 -9.30 6.02
N PRO A 105 16.98 -8.28 6.89
CA PRO A 105 15.73 -8.01 7.60
C PRO A 105 14.49 -7.89 6.69
N HIS A 106 14.59 -7.20 5.55
CA HIS A 106 13.47 -7.05 4.62
C HIS A 106 13.06 -8.37 3.96
N TYR A 107 14.04 -9.23 3.62
CA TYR A 107 13.75 -10.56 3.08
C TYR A 107 13.19 -11.48 4.15
N PHE A 108 13.75 -11.47 5.35
CA PHE A 108 13.27 -12.26 6.48
C PHE A 108 11.82 -11.89 6.81
N GLY A 109 11.52 -10.59 6.92
CA GLY A 109 10.15 -10.12 7.14
C GLY A 109 9.17 -10.52 6.04
N ALA A 110 9.58 -10.44 4.77
CA ALA A 110 8.76 -10.89 3.64
C ALA A 110 8.53 -12.42 3.68
N LEU A 111 9.52 -13.20 4.13
CA LEU A 111 9.38 -14.64 4.32
C LEU A 111 8.44 -14.98 5.49
N MET A 112 8.47 -14.20 6.59
CA MET A 112 7.48 -14.29 7.67
C MET A 112 6.05 -14.10 7.14
N LEU A 113 5.83 -13.09 6.28
CA LEU A 113 4.53 -12.88 5.65
C LEU A 113 4.10 -14.08 4.80
N ARG A 114 5.03 -14.61 4.02
CA ARG A 114 4.76 -15.76 3.16
C ARG A 114 4.43 -17.03 3.95
N ALA A 115 5.14 -17.26 5.05
CA ALA A 115 4.89 -18.39 5.96
C ALA A 115 3.58 -18.24 6.75
N GLY A 116 3.04 -17.02 6.85
CA GLY A 116 1.86 -16.75 7.69
C GLY A 116 2.21 -16.37 9.13
N ASP A 117 3.49 -16.18 9.43
CA ASP A 117 3.98 -15.80 10.77
C ASP A 117 3.79 -14.30 11.05
N ALA A 118 3.46 -13.52 10.03
CA ALA A 118 3.07 -12.13 10.16
C ALA A 118 1.93 -11.78 9.19
N ALA A 119 1.10 -10.82 9.59
CA ALA A 119 -0.03 -10.32 8.82
C ALA A 119 0.38 -9.23 7.81
N GLY A 120 1.41 -8.44 8.14
CA GLY A 120 1.88 -7.35 7.31
C GLY A 120 3.30 -6.92 7.64
N LEU A 121 3.88 -6.09 6.75
CA LEU A 121 5.21 -5.51 6.92
C LEU A 121 5.21 -4.04 6.48
N VAL A 122 5.90 -3.19 7.26
CA VAL A 122 6.13 -1.78 6.90
C VAL A 122 7.61 -1.48 7.01
N SER A 123 8.18 -0.86 5.97
CA SER A 123 9.60 -0.49 5.90
C SER A 123 9.81 0.85 5.19
N GLY A 124 11.04 1.27 4.95
CA GLY A 124 11.36 2.46 4.15
C GLY A 124 12.02 3.59 4.91
N LEU A 125 12.33 3.39 6.19
CA LEU A 125 12.93 4.42 7.03
C LEU A 125 14.36 4.79 6.60
N ASN A 126 15.17 3.79 6.28
CA ASN A 126 16.59 3.93 5.93
C ASN A 126 16.95 3.37 4.56
N SER A 127 16.08 2.59 3.94
CA SER A 127 16.38 1.93 2.68
C SER A 127 15.97 2.77 1.48
N GLU A 128 16.87 2.90 0.52
CA GLU A 128 16.52 3.34 -0.82
C GLU A 128 15.74 2.23 -1.51
N THR A 129 14.75 2.50 -2.32
CA THR A 129 13.99 1.66 -3.29
C THR A 129 14.03 0.11 -3.15
N LYS A 130 14.95 -0.42 -2.36
CA LYS A 130 15.21 -1.86 -2.15
C LYS A 130 14.16 -2.63 -1.33
N PRO A 131 13.34 -1.99 -0.47
CA PRO A 131 12.30 -2.72 0.29
C PRO A 131 11.31 -3.46 -0.59
N PHE A 132 11.04 -2.96 -1.79
CA PHE A 132 10.09 -3.58 -2.71
C PHE A 132 10.61 -4.83 -3.43
N VAL A 133 11.92 -5.05 -3.50
CA VAL A 133 12.46 -6.27 -4.13
C VAL A 133 11.95 -7.52 -3.42
N PRO A 134 11.98 -7.63 -2.08
CA PRO A 134 11.37 -8.77 -1.38
C PRO A 134 9.87 -8.90 -1.61
N ALA A 135 9.13 -7.79 -1.76
CA ALA A 135 7.71 -7.85 -2.07
C ALA A 135 7.45 -8.62 -3.38
N PHE A 136 8.23 -8.36 -4.42
CA PHE A 136 8.07 -9.05 -5.71
C PHE A 136 8.69 -10.45 -5.74
N GLU A 137 9.84 -10.64 -5.09
CA GLU A 137 10.55 -11.92 -5.10
C GLU A 137 9.93 -12.97 -4.18
N VAL A 138 9.41 -12.56 -3.03
CA VAL A 138 8.93 -13.42 -1.94
C VAL A 138 7.41 -13.38 -1.82
N VAL A 139 6.83 -12.21 -1.58
CA VAL A 139 5.37 -12.05 -1.37
C VAL A 139 4.63 -12.31 -2.67
N ARG A 140 5.14 -11.81 -3.78
CA ARG A 140 4.57 -11.90 -5.13
C ARG A 140 3.23 -11.18 -5.28
N LEU A 141 2.80 -11.09 -6.54
CA LEU A 141 1.51 -10.52 -6.87
C LEU A 141 0.37 -11.50 -6.56
N ARG A 142 -0.78 -10.97 -6.25
CA ARG A 142 -2.03 -11.71 -6.09
C ARG A 142 -2.44 -12.31 -7.44
N PRO A 143 -3.07 -13.50 -7.47
CA PRO A 143 -3.64 -14.06 -8.69
C PRO A 143 -4.53 -13.05 -9.42
N GLY A 144 -4.39 -12.95 -10.73
CA GLY A 144 -5.14 -12.01 -11.57
C GLY A 144 -4.53 -10.61 -11.68
N PHE A 145 -3.38 -10.34 -11.03
CA PHE A 145 -2.62 -9.11 -11.18
C PHE A 145 -1.25 -9.38 -11.80
N LYS A 146 -0.84 -8.54 -12.73
CA LYS A 146 0.48 -8.59 -13.40
C LYS A 146 1.40 -7.47 -12.92
N ARG A 147 0.84 -6.45 -12.26
CA ARG A 147 1.55 -5.29 -11.75
C ARG A 147 1.11 -4.96 -10.33
N ALA A 148 2.05 -4.51 -9.52
CA ALA A 148 1.72 -3.80 -8.29
C ALA A 148 1.46 -2.33 -8.62
N SER A 149 0.69 -1.68 -7.78
CA SER A 149 0.43 -0.24 -7.85
C SER A 149 0.41 0.37 -6.46
N SER A 150 0.23 1.67 -6.38
CA SER A 150 0.08 2.38 -5.12
C SER A 150 -1.24 3.14 -5.07
N VAL A 151 -1.71 3.38 -3.85
CA VAL A 151 -2.80 4.32 -3.59
C VAL A 151 -2.40 5.26 -2.46
N PHE A 152 -2.76 6.53 -2.59
CA PHE A 152 -2.85 7.46 -1.48
C PHE A 152 -4.29 7.60 -1.04
N ILE A 153 -4.53 7.43 0.25
CA ILE A 153 -5.84 7.68 0.88
C ILE A 153 -5.82 9.15 1.31
N MET A 154 -6.59 9.96 0.60
CA MET A 154 -6.73 11.39 0.89
C MET A 154 -7.93 11.56 1.81
N ALA A 155 -7.67 11.88 3.09
CA ALA A 155 -8.69 11.92 4.12
C ALA A 155 -8.92 13.34 4.66
N TRP A 156 -10.18 13.75 4.72
CA TRP A 156 -10.70 14.91 5.43
C TRP A 156 -11.69 14.44 6.51
N PRO A 157 -12.08 15.28 7.44
CA PRO A 157 -13.08 14.89 8.45
C PRO A 157 -14.38 14.36 7.86
N GLU A 158 -14.81 14.91 6.71
CA GLU A 158 -16.11 14.62 6.08
C GLU A 158 -16.05 13.70 4.87
N ARG A 159 -14.85 13.40 4.35
CA ARG A 159 -14.70 12.58 3.13
C ARG A 159 -13.37 11.85 3.05
N VAL A 160 -13.37 10.79 2.25
CA VAL A 160 -12.16 10.04 1.88
C VAL A 160 -12.16 9.81 0.38
N LEU A 161 -11.01 10.03 -0.27
CA LEU A 161 -10.76 9.74 -1.68
C LEU A 161 -9.54 8.82 -1.81
N PHE A 162 -9.53 8.00 -2.85
CA PHE A 162 -8.44 7.07 -3.17
C PHE A 162 -7.79 7.51 -4.48
N TYR A 163 -6.53 7.95 -4.42
CA TYR A 163 -5.75 8.45 -5.57
C TYR A 163 -4.74 7.39 -6.02
N ALA A 164 -4.81 6.92 -7.26
CA ALA A 164 -3.93 5.89 -7.81
C ALA A 164 -3.65 6.07 -9.33
N ASP A 165 -2.47 5.71 -9.86
CA ASP A 165 -1.24 5.40 -9.14
C ASP A 165 -0.42 6.68 -8.95
N CYS A 166 0.19 6.82 -7.79
CA CYS A 166 0.92 8.06 -7.48
C CYS A 166 2.42 7.84 -7.24
N SER A 167 2.93 6.59 -7.25
CA SER A 167 4.33 6.33 -6.89
C SER A 167 5.00 5.09 -7.49
N VAL A 168 4.30 4.25 -8.27
CA VAL A 168 4.87 3.00 -8.78
C VAL A 168 4.93 2.96 -10.31
N ASN A 169 3.81 3.12 -11.01
CA ASN A 169 3.76 2.96 -12.46
C ASN A 169 3.91 4.31 -13.18
N ILE A 170 5.07 4.52 -13.84
CA ILE A 170 5.41 5.81 -14.46
C ILE A 170 4.46 6.15 -15.60
N ALA A 171 4.34 5.27 -16.58
CA ALA A 171 3.50 5.43 -17.76
C ALA A 171 2.75 4.11 -18.02
N PRO A 172 1.69 3.82 -17.27
CA PRO A 172 0.97 2.55 -17.40
C PRO A 172 0.26 2.45 -18.74
N ASP A 173 0.32 1.26 -19.36
CA ASP A 173 -0.51 0.91 -20.50
C ASP A 173 -1.98 0.67 -20.07
N ALA A 174 -2.88 0.47 -21.01
CA ALA A 174 -4.30 0.29 -20.71
C ALA A 174 -4.59 -0.91 -19.78
N PRO A 175 -3.99 -2.09 -19.99
CA PRO A 175 -4.13 -3.20 -19.04
C PRO A 175 -3.64 -2.86 -17.62
N THR A 176 -2.50 -2.17 -17.51
CA THR A 176 -1.97 -1.75 -16.20
C THR A 176 -2.88 -0.72 -15.53
N LEU A 177 -3.39 0.27 -16.27
CA LEU A 177 -4.39 1.22 -15.74
C LEU A 177 -5.65 0.50 -15.26
N ALA A 178 -6.14 -0.48 -15.98
CA ALA A 178 -7.30 -1.29 -15.58
C ALA A 178 -7.01 -2.05 -14.27
N GLU A 179 -5.83 -2.66 -14.14
CA GLU A 179 -5.41 -3.32 -12.89
C GLU A 179 -5.32 -2.33 -11.72
N ILE A 180 -4.78 -1.12 -11.93
CA ILE A 180 -4.72 -0.05 -10.94
C ILE A 180 -6.14 0.30 -10.44
N GLY A 181 -7.07 0.54 -11.36
CA GLY A 181 -8.46 0.86 -11.00
C GLY A 181 -9.14 -0.23 -10.18
N ARG A 182 -8.98 -1.50 -10.60
CA ARG A 182 -9.53 -2.66 -9.88
C ARG A 182 -8.88 -2.86 -8.51
N ALA A 183 -7.56 -2.74 -8.43
CA ALA A 183 -6.84 -2.83 -7.16
C ALA A 183 -7.29 -1.75 -6.18
N THR A 184 -7.47 -0.51 -6.66
CA THR A 184 -7.91 0.60 -5.83
C THR A 184 -9.37 0.46 -5.41
N ALA A 185 -10.25 -0.07 -6.28
CA ALA A 185 -11.61 -0.42 -5.91
C ALA A 185 -11.65 -1.48 -4.81
N ALA A 186 -10.80 -2.51 -4.91
CA ALA A 186 -10.68 -3.53 -3.86
C ALA A 186 -10.17 -2.94 -2.54
N THR A 187 -9.19 -2.03 -2.59
CA THR A 187 -8.72 -1.30 -1.41
C THR A 187 -9.83 -0.47 -0.78
N ALA A 188 -10.59 0.29 -1.57
CA ALA A 188 -11.71 1.08 -1.05
C ALA A 188 -12.76 0.19 -0.35
N ARG A 189 -13.10 -0.98 -0.94
CA ARG A 189 -14.01 -1.96 -0.31
C ARG A 189 -13.46 -2.49 1.00
N ALA A 190 -12.16 -2.80 1.05
CA ALA A 190 -11.51 -3.31 2.26
C ALA A 190 -11.58 -2.29 3.42
N PHE A 191 -11.66 -1.00 3.12
CA PHE A 191 -11.90 0.06 4.10
C PHE A 191 -13.37 0.43 4.32
N GLY A 192 -14.32 -0.33 3.74
CA GLY A 192 -15.76 -0.15 3.95
C GLY A 192 -16.44 0.86 3.02
N PHE A 193 -15.76 1.30 1.96
CA PHE A 193 -16.33 2.21 0.97
C PHE A 193 -16.91 1.46 -0.23
N VAL A 194 -18.02 1.96 -0.76
CA VAL A 194 -18.52 1.52 -2.06
C VAL A 194 -17.74 2.27 -3.16
N PRO A 195 -16.89 1.57 -3.96
CA PRO A 195 -16.05 2.23 -4.91
C PRO A 195 -16.84 2.78 -6.10
N LYS A 196 -16.58 4.05 -6.45
CA LYS A 196 -17.00 4.74 -7.66
C LYS A 196 -15.74 5.19 -8.39
N VAL A 197 -15.33 4.46 -9.42
CA VAL A 197 -14.00 4.58 -10.04
C VAL A 197 -14.06 5.49 -11.26
N ALA A 198 -13.33 6.60 -11.21
CA ALA A 198 -13.14 7.51 -12.34
C ALA A 198 -11.73 7.38 -12.92
N PHE A 199 -11.63 7.09 -14.20
CA PHE A 199 -10.39 7.17 -14.95
C PHE A 199 -10.23 8.59 -15.52
N LEU A 200 -9.24 9.32 -15.00
CA LEU A 200 -9.09 10.74 -15.26
C LEU A 200 -8.32 11.03 -16.54
N SER A 201 -8.70 12.14 -17.17
CA SER A 201 -8.06 12.68 -18.36
C SER A 201 -8.35 14.18 -18.43
N PHE A 202 -7.68 14.88 -19.34
CA PHE A 202 -8.04 16.23 -19.73
C PHE A 202 -9.29 16.30 -20.65
N SER A 203 -9.77 15.15 -21.13
CA SER A 203 -10.99 14.98 -21.95
C SER A 203 -12.14 14.40 -21.14
N THR A 204 -13.38 14.68 -21.56
CA THR A 204 -14.60 14.02 -21.06
C THR A 204 -15.42 13.57 -22.26
N ARG A 205 -15.65 12.23 -22.37
CA ARG A 205 -16.57 11.66 -23.36
C ARG A 205 -16.36 12.18 -24.79
N GLY A 206 -15.10 12.21 -25.27
CA GLY A 206 -14.76 12.59 -26.63
C GLY A 206 -14.65 14.09 -26.85
N SER A 207 -14.47 14.90 -25.80
CA SER A 207 -14.22 16.34 -25.97
C SER A 207 -12.86 16.66 -26.60
N ALA A 208 -11.95 15.69 -26.70
CA ALA A 208 -10.67 15.77 -27.38
C ALA A 208 -10.28 14.38 -27.94
N GLU A 209 -9.27 14.37 -28.83
CA GLU A 209 -8.69 13.17 -29.43
C GLU A 209 -7.18 13.15 -29.20
N HIS A 210 -6.66 12.04 -28.66
CA HIS A 210 -5.23 11.83 -28.43
C HIS A 210 -4.99 10.37 -27.95
N ASP A 211 -3.85 9.77 -28.29
CA ASP A 211 -3.49 8.40 -27.89
C ASP A 211 -3.59 8.14 -26.38
N SER A 212 -3.27 9.17 -25.56
CA SER A 212 -3.39 9.05 -24.10
C SER A 212 -4.85 8.90 -23.64
N ILE A 213 -5.80 9.43 -24.40
CA ILE A 213 -7.25 9.32 -24.14
C ILE A 213 -7.72 7.91 -24.50
N ASP A 214 -7.30 7.40 -25.66
CA ASP A 214 -7.68 6.05 -26.13
C ASP A 214 -7.19 4.98 -25.16
N ARG A 215 -5.98 5.13 -24.61
CA ARG A 215 -5.47 4.27 -23.56
C ARG A 215 -6.37 4.25 -22.31
N VAL A 216 -6.90 5.40 -21.90
CA VAL A 216 -7.82 5.49 -20.76
C VAL A 216 -9.16 4.84 -21.06
N ARG A 217 -9.70 5.05 -22.27
CA ARG A 217 -10.95 4.40 -22.74
C ARG A 217 -10.83 2.88 -22.77
N GLU A 218 -9.71 2.37 -23.31
CA GLU A 218 -9.42 0.95 -23.33
C GLU A 218 -9.35 0.39 -21.89
N ALA A 219 -8.68 1.07 -20.95
CA ALA A 219 -8.62 0.66 -19.56
C ALA A 219 -10.02 0.55 -18.92
N VAL A 220 -10.91 1.52 -19.16
CA VAL A 220 -12.30 1.48 -18.68
C VAL A 220 -13.06 0.28 -19.26
N ALA A 221 -12.89 0.01 -20.56
CA ALA A 221 -13.52 -1.15 -21.20
C ALA A 221 -13.04 -2.47 -20.59
N LEU A 222 -11.75 -2.61 -20.31
CA LEU A 222 -11.18 -3.78 -19.64
C LEU A 222 -11.73 -3.96 -18.21
N VAL A 223 -11.90 -2.88 -17.46
CA VAL A 223 -12.50 -2.96 -16.11
C VAL A 223 -13.96 -3.38 -16.19
N ARG A 224 -14.74 -2.79 -17.10
CA ARG A 224 -16.17 -3.15 -17.28
C ARG A 224 -16.34 -4.62 -17.67
N ALA A 225 -15.45 -5.14 -18.51
CA ALA A 225 -15.46 -6.55 -18.89
C ALA A 225 -15.13 -7.48 -17.71
N ALA A 226 -14.15 -7.10 -16.87
CA ALA A 226 -13.67 -7.91 -15.75
C ALA A 226 -14.57 -7.82 -14.50
N GLU A 227 -15.18 -6.67 -14.24
CA GLU A 227 -16.03 -6.39 -13.07
C GLU A 227 -17.29 -5.61 -13.48
N PRO A 228 -18.28 -6.26 -14.15
CA PRO A 228 -19.47 -5.57 -14.68
C PRO A 228 -20.32 -4.82 -13.63
N ALA A 229 -20.25 -5.26 -12.37
CA ALA A 229 -20.99 -4.64 -11.27
C ALA A 229 -20.28 -3.41 -10.66
N LEU A 230 -19.02 -3.13 -11.04
CA LEU A 230 -18.27 -1.99 -10.52
C LEU A 230 -18.74 -0.70 -11.20
N ALA A 231 -19.13 0.30 -10.40
CA ALA A 231 -19.38 1.64 -10.91
C ALA A 231 -18.07 2.26 -11.41
N VAL A 232 -17.86 2.26 -12.72
CA VAL A 232 -16.65 2.75 -13.37
C VAL A 232 -16.98 3.57 -14.60
N ASP A 233 -16.28 4.69 -14.79
CA ASP A 233 -16.38 5.52 -15.97
C ASP A 233 -15.08 6.26 -16.30
N GLY A 234 -14.97 6.76 -17.51
CA GLY A 234 -13.84 7.49 -18.12
C GLY A 234 -13.84 7.28 -19.63
N GLU A 235 -13.08 8.07 -20.35
CA GLU A 235 -12.23 9.14 -19.85
C GLU A 235 -13.09 10.31 -19.36
N MET A 236 -12.66 10.94 -18.27
CA MET A 236 -13.35 12.12 -17.76
C MET A 236 -12.40 13.10 -17.04
N GLN A 237 -12.74 14.37 -17.11
CA GLN A 237 -12.09 15.41 -16.33
C GLN A 237 -12.48 15.28 -14.85
N PHE A 238 -11.64 15.79 -13.97
CA PHE A 238 -11.85 15.72 -12.52
C PHE A 238 -13.19 16.34 -12.09
N ASP A 239 -13.56 17.50 -12.65
CA ASP A 239 -14.81 18.18 -12.33
C ASP A 239 -16.05 17.34 -12.73
N ALA A 240 -15.99 16.65 -13.87
CA ALA A 240 -17.04 15.74 -14.30
C ALA A 240 -17.12 14.48 -13.43
N ALA A 241 -15.99 14.01 -12.89
CA ALA A 241 -15.93 12.87 -11.97
C ALA A 241 -16.47 13.20 -10.57
N PHE A 242 -16.27 14.45 -10.11
CA PHE A 242 -16.40 14.81 -8.69
C PHE A 242 -17.52 15.82 -8.36
N VAL A 243 -18.02 16.57 -9.36
CA VAL A 243 -19.04 17.59 -9.13
C VAL A 243 -20.36 17.18 -9.80
N PRO A 244 -21.43 16.86 -9.03
CA PRO A 244 -22.70 16.37 -9.59
C PRO A 244 -23.32 17.27 -10.66
N ALA A 245 -23.26 18.59 -10.48
CA ALA A 245 -23.80 19.55 -11.46
C ALA A 245 -23.05 19.52 -12.80
N VAL A 246 -21.72 19.29 -12.75
CA VAL A 246 -20.88 19.16 -13.95
C VAL A 246 -21.13 17.81 -14.62
N ALA A 247 -21.18 16.71 -13.82
CA ALA A 247 -21.49 15.39 -14.32
C ALA A 247 -22.83 15.35 -15.07
N LYS A 248 -23.87 15.93 -14.49
CA LYS A 248 -25.20 16.05 -15.12
C LYS A 248 -25.16 16.73 -16.49
N LYS A 249 -24.27 17.70 -16.67
CA LYS A 249 -24.13 18.44 -17.94
C LYS A 249 -23.25 17.72 -18.95
N LYS A 250 -22.08 17.19 -18.52
CA LYS A 250 -21.04 16.63 -19.40
C LYS A 250 -21.20 15.13 -19.68
N CYS A 251 -21.72 14.37 -18.71
CA CYS A 251 -21.85 12.91 -18.76
C CYS A 251 -23.08 12.41 -17.98
N PRO A 252 -24.33 12.79 -18.41
CA PRO A 252 -25.56 12.51 -17.68
C PRO A 252 -25.80 11.01 -17.41
N ASP A 253 -25.30 10.13 -18.29
CA ASP A 253 -25.45 8.68 -18.20
C ASP A 253 -24.34 8.00 -17.38
N SER A 254 -23.44 8.77 -16.76
CA SER A 254 -22.35 8.22 -15.96
C SER A 254 -22.90 7.55 -14.69
N PRO A 255 -22.51 6.29 -14.40
CA PRO A 255 -22.89 5.63 -13.14
C PRO A 255 -22.29 6.31 -11.91
N LEU A 256 -21.27 7.16 -12.10
CA LEU A 256 -20.59 7.87 -11.02
C LEU A 256 -21.38 9.09 -10.52
N ARG A 257 -22.17 9.73 -11.37
CA ARG A 257 -23.02 10.90 -11.07
C ARG A 257 -22.26 12.07 -10.42
N GLY A 258 -20.96 12.21 -10.68
CA GLY A 258 -20.12 13.24 -10.05
C GLY A 258 -19.77 12.96 -8.59
N GLU A 259 -19.82 11.71 -8.17
CA GLU A 259 -19.52 11.27 -6.79
C GLU A 259 -18.40 10.23 -6.76
N ALA A 260 -17.43 10.32 -7.66
CA ALA A 260 -16.27 9.43 -7.66
C ALA A 260 -15.49 9.56 -6.34
N ASN A 261 -15.12 8.41 -5.78
CA ASN A 261 -14.25 8.35 -4.60
C ASN A 261 -12.93 7.60 -4.88
N VAL A 262 -12.81 6.95 -6.03
CA VAL A 262 -11.58 6.35 -6.54
C VAL A 262 -11.18 7.08 -7.81
N LEU A 263 -10.03 7.73 -7.80
CA LEU A 263 -9.50 8.54 -8.89
C LEU A 263 -8.25 7.87 -9.45
N VAL A 264 -8.32 7.38 -10.69
CA VAL A 264 -7.21 6.75 -11.39
C VAL A 264 -6.59 7.78 -12.35
N PHE A 265 -5.34 8.10 -12.09
CA PHE A 265 -4.59 9.07 -12.91
C PHE A 265 -3.94 8.41 -14.11
N PRO A 266 -3.82 9.11 -15.26
CA PRO A 266 -3.31 8.53 -16.51
C PRO A 266 -1.82 8.18 -16.46
N ASP A 267 -1.06 8.82 -15.58
CA ASP A 267 0.37 8.59 -15.36
C ASP A 267 0.81 9.08 -13.97
N ILE A 268 2.06 8.74 -13.59
CA ILE A 268 2.60 9.04 -12.27
C ILE A 268 2.75 10.56 -12.02
N ASN A 269 3.01 11.36 -13.07
CA ASN A 269 3.16 12.80 -12.89
C ASN A 269 1.84 13.42 -12.43
N ALA A 270 0.75 13.06 -13.12
CA ALA A 270 -0.59 13.52 -12.77
C ALA A 270 -0.96 13.10 -11.34
N GLY A 271 -0.78 11.83 -10.98
CA GLY A 271 -1.10 11.30 -9.65
C GLY A 271 -0.23 11.90 -8.55
N ASN A 272 1.10 11.95 -8.76
CA ASN A 272 2.06 12.45 -7.77
C ASN A 272 1.89 13.95 -7.50
N ILE A 273 1.67 14.75 -8.54
CA ILE A 273 1.39 16.18 -8.41
C ILE A 273 0.05 16.39 -7.70
N ALA A 274 -0.99 15.68 -8.15
CA ALA A 274 -2.35 15.83 -7.62
C ALA A 274 -2.42 15.56 -6.11
N TYR A 275 -1.85 14.46 -5.60
CA TYR A 275 -1.96 14.17 -4.16
C TYR A 275 -1.23 15.23 -3.32
N LYS A 276 -0.05 15.72 -3.78
CA LYS A 276 0.70 16.75 -3.07
C LYS A 276 -0.03 18.09 -3.07
N VAL A 277 -0.62 18.50 -4.20
CA VAL A 277 -1.43 19.70 -4.29
C VAL A 277 -2.65 19.60 -3.36
N THR A 278 -3.33 18.46 -3.38
CA THR A 278 -4.50 18.21 -2.52
C THR A 278 -4.12 18.23 -1.03
N GLU A 279 -3.01 17.62 -0.66
CA GLU A 279 -2.48 17.66 0.71
C GLU A 279 -2.18 19.10 1.14
N ARG A 280 -1.35 19.82 0.36
CA ARG A 280 -0.82 21.12 0.78
C ARG A 280 -1.81 22.26 0.66
N LEU A 281 -2.68 22.25 -0.33
CA LEU A 281 -3.63 23.35 -0.58
C LEU A 281 -5.04 23.07 -0.09
N ALA A 282 -5.48 21.82 -0.11
CA ALA A 282 -6.83 21.45 0.30
C ALA A 282 -6.91 20.83 1.71
N GLY A 283 -5.79 20.72 2.42
CA GLY A 283 -5.74 20.28 3.82
C GLY A 283 -6.11 18.81 4.04
N ALA A 284 -5.99 17.96 3.02
CA ALA A 284 -6.17 16.53 3.18
C ALA A 284 -5.00 15.91 3.94
N SER A 285 -5.26 14.92 4.79
CA SER A 285 -4.23 13.99 5.24
C SER A 285 -3.94 13.02 4.10
N ALA A 286 -2.70 13.00 3.58
CA ALA A 286 -2.26 12.07 2.54
C ALA A 286 -1.62 10.84 3.18
N ILE A 287 -2.36 9.73 3.26
CA ILE A 287 -1.92 8.50 3.91
C ILE A 287 -1.45 7.53 2.82
N GLY A 288 -0.17 7.23 2.80
CA GLY A 288 0.43 6.38 1.77
C GLY A 288 1.92 6.68 1.54
N PRO A 289 2.52 6.05 0.50
CA PRO A 289 1.84 5.17 -0.47
C PRO A 289 1.49 3.79 0.13
N ILE A 290 0.28 3.33 -0.11
CA ILE A 290 -0.17 1.99 0.26
C ILE A 290 -0.07 1.10 -0.98
N MET A 291 0.66 0.00 -0.85
CA MET A 291 0.87 -0.94 -1.95
C MET A 291 -0.35 -1.81 -2.22
N GLN A 292 -0.61 -2.04 -3.48
CA GLN A 292 -1.73 -2.81 -3.99
C GLN A 292 -1.27 -3.95 -4.92
N GLY A 293 -2.10 -4.98 -5.06
CA GLY A 293 -1.84 -6.09 -5.97
C GLY A 293 -0.88 -7.15 -5.41
N LEU A 294 -0.37 -7.00 -4.18
CA LEU A 294 0.46 -8.01 -3.51
C LEU A 294 -0.39 -9.09 -2.82
N ASN A 295 0.15 -10.31 -2.71
CA ASN A 295 -0.50 -11.42 -2.01
C ASN A 295 -0.70 -11.17 -0.51
N LYS A 296 0.19 -10.41 0.09
CA LYS A 296 0.15 -10.02 1.51
C LYS A 296 0.49 -8.54 1.63
N PRO A 297 -0.04 -7.85 2.63
CA PRO A 297 0.24 -6.43 2.84
C PRO A 297 1.72 -6.18 3.14
N MET A 298 2.36 -5.41 2.27
CA MET A 298 3.73 -4.96 2.45
C MET A 298 3.81 -3.52 1.95
N ASN A 299 3.97 -2.58 2.86
CA ASN A 299 3.93 -1.15 2.58
C ASN A 299 5.27 -0.47 2.85
N ASP A 300 5.44 0.68 2.22
CA ASP A 300 6.61 1.54 2.37
C ASP A 300 6.22 2.87 3.00
N VAL A 301 7.19 3.50 3.65
CA VAL A 301 7.03 4.86 4.16
C VAL A 301 8.13 5.76 3.62
N SER A 302 7.88 7.06 3.62
CA SER A 302 8.91 8.03 3.28
C SER A 302 10.02 8.03 4.34
N ARG A 303 11.28 8.19 3.92
CA ARG A 303 12.42 8.40 4.83
C ARG A 303 12.23 9.58 5.79
N GLY A 304 11.41 10.55 5.42
CA GLY A 304 11.06 11.69 6.27
C GLY A 304 9.77 11.52 7.09
N CYS A 305 9.20 10.33 7.16
CA CYS A 305 7.98 10.10 7.92
C CYS A 305 8.21 10.26 9.42
N SER A 306 7.18 10.71 10.13
CA SER A 306 7.15 10.76 11.59
C SER A 306 6.88 9.36 12.19
N VAL A 307 7.02 9.25 13.50
CA VAL A 307 6.62 8.05 14.26
C VAL A 307 5.14 7.74 14.07
N GLN A 308 4.30 8.79 14.06
CA GLN A 308 2.86 8.65 13.87
C GLN A 308 2.52 8.17 12.47
N ASP A 309 3.17 8.69 11.42
CA ASP A 309 2.95 8.24 10.04
C ASP A 309 3.29 6.75 9.88
N LEU A 310 4.43 6.31 10.48
CA LEU A 310 4.82 4.91 10.47
C LEU A 310 3.79 4.02 11.18
N ALA A 311 3.31 4.45 12.35
CA ALA A 311 2.28 3.72 13.09
C ALA A 311 0.96 3.67 12.31
N ASP A 312 0.56 4.75 11.66
CA ASP A 312 -0.66 4.81 10.86
C ASP A 312 -0.58 3.89 9.62
N VAL A 313 0.57 3.86 8.93
CA VAL A 313 0.79 2.89 7.84
C VAL A 313 0.80 1.46 8.36
N ALA A 314 1.35 1.19 9.56
CA ALA A 314 1.30 -0.13 10.17
C ALA A 314 -0.15 -0.56 10.51
N VAL A 315 -0.96 0.35 11.00
CA VAL A 315 -2.41 0.14 11.26
C VAL A 315 -3.16 -0.16 9.96
N ILE A 316 -2.90 0.59 8.90
CA ILE A 316 -3.46 0.32 7.57
C ILE A 316 -3.03 -1.04 7.04
N THR A 317 -1.73 -1.37 7.19
CA THR A 317 -1.18 -2.68 6.79
C THR A 317 -1.87 -3.83 7.54
N ALA A 318 -2.10 -3.67 8.84
CA ALA A 318 -2.87 -4.62 9.64
C ALA A 318 -4.33 -4.74 9.14
N ALA A 319 -4.97 -3.61 8.84
CA ALA A 319 -6.34 -3.60 8.31
C ALA A 319 -6.46 -4.25 6.93
N GLN A 320 -5.47 -4.07 6.03
CA GLN A 320 -5.41 -4.77 4.74
C GLN A 320 -5.35 -6.30 4.89
N ALA A 321 -4.76 -6.79 5.99
CA ALA A 321 -4.66 -8.22 6.25
C ALA A 321 -5.98 -8.87 6.71
N LEU A 322 -6.96 -8.06 7.10
CA LEU A 322 -8.30 -8.53 7.46
C LEU A 322 -9.21 -8.79 6.23
N GLY A 323 -8.80 -8.34 5.04
CA GLY A 323 -9.50 -8.53 3.77
C GLY A 323 -10.41 -7.37 3.42
#